data_5e0258dff5489b2ea82ce752f250a992
#
_entry.id   5e0258dff5489b2ea82ce752f250a992
#
_cell.length_a   1.000
_cell.length_b   1.000
_cell.length_c   1.000
_cell.angle_alpha   90.00
_cell.angle_beta   90.00
_cell.angle_gamma   90.00
#
_symmetry.space_group_name_H-M   'P 1'
#
loop_
_entity.id
_entity.type
_entity.pdbx_description
1 polymer ?
#
loop_
_entity_poly.entity_id
_entity_poly.type
_entity_poly.pdbx_seq_one_letter_code
_entity_poly.pdbx_strand_id
1 'polypeptide(L)'
;EPLPTVLYLCGHGRVKRNGISYGNKVHYQHHGAWLAQNGYVCLIIDSLQLGEIEGIHHGTYRYDRWWWINRGYTSAGVEAWNCIRALDYLETRTEVDVSRIGCTGRSGGGAYSWWIAALDPRISVAVPVAGITDLRNHVIDDCVSGHCDCMYFVNQFAWDYPRVAQMVAPRPLM
;
A
#
# COMPACT_ATOMS: atom_id res chain seq x y z
N GLU A 1 -5.87 -17.22 -21.93
CA GLU A 1 -4.60 -17.37 -21.19
C GLU A 1 -4.61 -16.45 -19.98
N PRO A 2 -4.00 -16.84 -18.85
CA PRO A 2 -3.87 -15.95 -17.70
C PRO A 2 -3.08 -14.69 -18.05
N LEU A 3 -3.47 -13.56 -17.48
CA LEU A 3 -2.93 -12.25 -17.78
C LEU A 3 -1.99 -11.74 -16.67
N PRO A 4 -1.00 -10.90 -17.01
CA PRO A 4 -0.22 -10.20 -16.01
C PRO A 4 -1.16 -9.34 -15.16
N THR A 5 -0.82 -9.22 -13.88
CA THR A 5 -1.74 -8.65 -12.90
C THR A 5 -1.09 -7.48 -12.16
N VAL A 6 -1.87 -6.47 -11.88
CA VAL A 6 -1.46 -5.32 -11.07
C VAL A 6 -2.32 -5.25 -9.81
N LEU A 7 -1.69 -5.36 -8.65
CA LEU A 7 -2.26 -4.96 -7.37
C LEU A 7 -2.08 -3.44 -7.24
N TYR A 8 -3.18 -2.71 -7.39
CA TYR A 8 -3.17 -1.26 -7.30
C TYR A 8 -3.55 -0.80 -5.89
N LEU A 9 -2.63 -0.12 -5.23
CA LEU A 9 -2.76 0.33 -3.85
C LEU A 9 -3.13 1.82 -3.83
N CYS A 10 -4.26 2.12 -3.23
CA CYS A 10 -4.79 3.48 -3.24
C CYS A 10 -3.99 4.41 -2.33
N GLY A 11 -3.71 5.61 -2.81
CA GLY A 11 -3.29 6.72 -1.96
C GLY A 11 -4.46 7.23 -1.11
N HIS A 12 -4.15 8.06 -0.11
CA HIS A 12 -5.16 8.54 0.81
C HIS A 12 -6.13 9.50 0.11
N GLY A 13 -7.39 9.27 0.33
CA GLY A 13 -8.48 10.08 -0.19
C GLY A 13 -9.80 9.55 0.35
N ARG A 14 -10.84 10.33 0.22
CA ARG A 14 -12.19 9.93 0.61
C ARG A 14 -13.16 10.36 -0.47
N VAL A 15 -13.99 9.44 -0.91
CA VAL A 15 -15.10 9.74 -1.83
C VAL A 15 -16.40 9.45 -1.09
N LYS A 16 -17.13 10.53 -0.77
CA LYS A 16 -18.43 10.44 -0.13
C LYS A 16 -19.50 11.13 -0.98
N ARG A 17 -20.68 10.55 -1.03
CA ARG A 17 -21.88 11.14 -1.60
C ARG A 17 -23.04 10.88 -0.66
N ASN A 18 -23.76 11.94 -0.28
CA ASN A 18 -24.90 11.83 0.64
C ASN A 18 -24.58 11.08 1.95
N GLY A 19 -23.41 11.32 2.52
CA GLY A 19 -22.96 10.67 3.76
C GLY A 19 -22.44 9.24 3.62
N ILE A 20 -22.56 8.62 2.46
CA ILE A 20 -22.11 7.25 2.19
C ILE A 20 -20.67 7.28 1.65
N SER A 21 -19.78 6.49 2.24
CA SER A 21 -18.43 6.30 1.74
C SER A 21 -18.39 5.24 0.63
N TYR A 22 -17.73 5.59 -0.47
CA TYR A 22 -17.50 4.69 -1.60
C TYR A 22 -16.05 4.18 -1.66
N GLY A 23 -15.26 4.55 -0.66
CA GLY A 23 -13.86 4.20 -0.60
C GLY A 23 -12.95 5.08 -1.47
N ASN A 24 -11.66 5.08 -1.15
CA ASN A 24 -10.68 5.85 -1.90
C ASN A 24 -10.35 5.22 -3.27
N LYS A 25 -10.64 3.94 -3.48
CA LYS A 25 -10.51 3.24 -4.78
C LYS A 25 -11.25 3.96 -5.93
N VAL A 26 -12.31 4.69 -5.63
CA VAL A 26 -13.09 5.42 -6.64
C VAL A 26 -12.28 6.52 -7.31
N HIS A 27 -11.29 7.10 -6.62
CA HIS A 27 -10.35 8.06 -7.25
C HIS A 27 -9.45 7.40 -8.30
N TYR A 28 -9.23 6.09 -8.20
CA TYR A 28 -8.24 5.36 -8.97
C TYR A 28 -8.85 4.37 -9.97
N GLN A 29 -10.18 4.29 -10.03
CA GLN A 29 -10.88 3.34 -10.92
C GLN A 29 -10.50 3.49 -12.40
N HIS A 30 -10.15 4.71 -12.83
CA HIS A 30 -9.71 4.97 -14.19
C HIS A 30 -8.35 4.32 -14.51
N HIS A 31 -7.45 4.15 -13.52
CA HIS A 31 -6.22 3.39 -13.68
C HIS A 31 -6.52 1.91 -13.89
N GLY A 32 -7.43 1.35 -13.10
CA GLY A 32 -7.87 -0.05 -13.27
C GLY A 32 -8.51 -0.30 -14.62
N ALA A 33 -9.37 0.61 -15.08
CA ALA A 33 -9.98 0.54 -16.40
C ALA A 33 -8.93 0.60 -17.52
N TRP A 34 -7.96 1.50 -17.40
CA TRP A 34 -6.87 1.60 -18.37
C TRP A 34 -6.02 0.32 -18.40
N LEU A 35 -5.65 -0.21 -17.25
CA LEU A 35 -4.88 -1.46 -17.16
C LEU A 35 -5.64 -2.62 -17.79
N ALA A 36 -6.93 -2.75 -17.50
CA ALA A 36 -7.77 -3.79 -18.09
C ALA A 36 -7.86 -3.69 -19.62
N GLN A 37 -8.00 -2.47 -20.15
CA GLN A 37 -8.00 -2.22 -21.61
C GLN A 37 -6.65 -2.53 -22.27
N ASN A 38 -5.57 -2.56 -21.50
CA ASN A 38 -4.22 -2.87 -21.99
C ASN A 38 -3.75 -4.29 -21.63
N GLY A 39 -4.68 -5.21 -21.34
CA GLY A 39 -4.39 -6.63 -21.19
C GLY A 39 -3.87 -7.04 -19.82
N TYR A 40 -4.19 -6.29 -18.77
CA TYR A 40 -3.87 -6.64 -17.39
C TYR A 40 -5.12 -7.00 -16.60
N VAL A 41 -4.99 -7.91 -15.65
CA VAL A 41 -5.92 -7.95 -14.52
C VAL A 41 -5.51 -6.85 -13.54
N CYS A 42 -6.47 -6.11 -12.99
CA CYS A 42 -6.18 -5.10 -11.98
C CYS A 42 -7.09 -5.27 -10.77
N LEU A 43 -6.48 -5.52 -9.62
CA LEU A 43 -7.18 -5.48 -8.33
C LEU A 43 -6.84 -4.17 -7.62
N ILE A 44 -7.86 -3.35 -7.38
CA ILE A 44 -7.73 -2.08 -6.65
C ILE A 44 -8.29 -2.27 -5.25
N ILE A 45 -7.49 -2.02 -4.23
CA ILE A 45 -7.93 -2.09 -2.84
C ILE A 45 -7.91 -0.72 -2.17
N ASP A 46 -8.88 -0.49 -1.28
CA ASP A 46 -8.91 0.71 -0.45
C ASP A 46 -7.81 0.68 0.60
N SER A 47 -7.30 1.86 0.97
CA SER A 47 -6.47 2.00 2.16
C SER A 47 -7.30 1.74 3.42
N LEU A 48 -6.64 1.22 4.44
CA LEU A 48 -7.23 0.92 5.75
C LEU A 48 -8.07 2.09 6.29
N GLN A 49 -9.33 1.83 6.61
CA GLN A 49 -10.26 2.79 7.21
C GLN A 49 -10.60 4.02 6.31
N LEU A 50 -10.20 3.98 5.05
CA LEU A 50 -10.55 4.97 4.02
C LEU A 50 -11.43 4.36 2.92
N GLY A 51 -11.89 3.14 3.12
CA GLY A 51 -12.80 2.40 2.25
C GLY A 51 -14.27 2.68 2.56
N GLU A 52 -15.12 1.74 2.15
CA GLU A 52 -16.55 1.74 2.51
C GLU A 52 -16.70 1.53 4.02
N ILE A 53 -15.82 0.77 4.66
CA ILE A 53 -15.69 0.68 6.10
C ILE A 53 -14.78 1.81 6.57
N GLU A 54 -15.37 2.82 7.20
CA GLU A 54 -14.63 3.98 7.69
C GLU A 54 -14.14 3.81 9.12
N GLY A 55 -13.06 4.51 9.43
CA GLY A 55 -12.52 4.56 10.78
C GLY A 55 -11.32 5.50 10.89
N ILE A 56 -10.49 5.24 11.89
CA ILE A 56 -9.32 6.06 12.17
C ILE A 56 -8.10 5.47 11.45
N HIS A 57 -7.71 6.09 10.36
CA HIS A 57 -6.52 5.71 9.60
C HIS A 57 -5.22 6.25 10.24
N HIS A 58 -5.20 7.54 10.61
CA HIS A 58 -4.04 8.20 11.23
C HIS A 58 -4.22 8.28 12.76
N GLY A 59 -4.17 7.13 13.44
CA GLY A 59 -4.46 7.06 14.87
C GLY A 59 -3.31 7.53 15.75
N THR A 60 -2.06 7.26 15.38
CA THR A 60 -0.90 7.62 16.21
C THR A 60 -0.67 9.13 16.19
N TYR A 61 -0.33 9.69 15.05
CA TYR A 61 0.02 11.09 14.94
C TYR A 61 -1.12 12.07 15.23
N ARG A 62 -2.32 11.81 14.69
CA ARG A 62 -3.45 12.77 14.81
C ARG A 62 -4.28 12.63 16.08
N TYR A 63 -4.24 11.46 16.71
CA TYR A 63 -5.12 11.12 17.84
C TYR A 63 -4.36 10.55 19.03
N ASP A 64 -3.05 10.75 19.08
CA ASP A 64 -2.16 10.34 20.18
C ASP A 64 -2.30 8.86 20.59
N ARG A 65 -2.67 7.99 19.65
CA ARG A 65 -2.84 6.55 19.93
C ARG A 65 -1.53 5.78 19.84
N TRP A 66 -0.45 6.32 20.40
CA TRP A 66 0.87 5.70 20.42
C TRP A 66 0.87 4.34 21.12
N TRP A 67 -0.12 4.10 21.99
CA TRP A 67 -0.33 2.80 22.61
C TRP A 67 -0.63 1.66 21.63
N TRP A 68 -1.03 1.95 20.38
CA TRP A 68 -1.16 0.95 19.33
C TRP A 68 0.19 0.29 19.05
N ILE A 69 1.25 1.09 18.90
CA ILE A 69 2.61 0.61 18.64
C ILE A 69 3.11 -0.26 19.82
N ASN A 70 2.81 0.13 21.05
CA ASN A 70 3.16 -0.66 22.24
C ASN A 70 2.46 -2.04 22.27
N ARG A 71 1.35 -2.18 21.55
CA ARG A 71 0.65 -3.46 21.38
C ARG A 71 1.02 -4.20 20.09
N GLY A 72 2.04 -3.73 19.36
CA GLY A 72 2.47 -4.32 18.10
C GLY A 72 1.57 -3.96 16.89
N TYR A 73 0.62 -3.04 17.07
CA TYR A 73 -0.25 -2.59 15.99
C TYR A 73 0.33 -1.35 15.31
N THR A 74 0.42 -1.42 13.97
CA THR A 74 0.70 -0.24 13.12
C THR A 74 -0.24 -0.25 11.93
N SER A 75 -0.61 0.92 11.42
CA SER A 75 -1.39 1.03 10.19
C SER A 75 -0.64 0.37 9.01
N ALA A 76 0.68 0.58 8.93
CA ALA A 76 1.52 -0.07 7.93
C ALA A 76 1.45 -1.61 8.01
N GLY A 77 1.47 -2.18 9.21
CA GLY A 77 1.37 -3.64 9.40
C GLY A 77 0.02 -4.21 8.95
N VAL A 78 -1.09 -3.50 9.24
CA VAL A 78 -2.41 -3.93 8.80
C VAL A 78 -2.58 -3.77 7.30
N GLU A 79 -2.05 -2.70 6.70
CA GLU A 79 -2.07 -2.52 5.24
C GLU A 79 -1.25 -3.61 4.54
N ALA A 80 -0.08 -3.97 5.07
CA ALA A 80 0.69 -5.08 4.56
C ALA A 80 -0.11 -6.40 4.62
N TRP A 81 -0.82 -6.65 5.72
CA TRP A 81 -1.70 -7.81 5.86
C TRP A 81 -2.83 -7.79 4.82
N ASN A 82 -3.48 -6.65 4.61
CA ASN A 82 -4.53 -6.51 3.59
C ASN A 82 -3.98 -6.80 2.19
N CYS A 83 -2.77 -6.35 1.89
CA CYS A 83 -2.09 -6.64 0.62
C CYS A 83 -1.79 -8.14 0.47
N ILE A 84 -1.32 -8.80 1.52
CA ILE A 84 -1.11 -10.25 1.52
C ILE A 84 -2.43 -10.98 1.24
N ARG A 85 -3.53 -10.58 1.90
CA ARG A 85 -4.85 -11.19 1.63
C ARG A 85 -5.35 -10.91 0.20
N ALA A 86 -5.04 -9.74 -0.35
CA ALA A 86 -5.33 -9.44 -1.75
C ALA A 86 -4.54 -10.36 -2.71
N LEU A 87 -3.28 -10.65 -2.41
CA LEU A 87 -2.47 -11.60 -3.17
C LEU A 87 -3.03 -13.02 -3.07
N ASP A 88 -3.44 -13.46 -1.88
CA ASP A 88 -4.09 -14.78 -1.72
C ASP A 88 -5.37 -14.88 -2.54
N TYR A 89 -6.16 -13.81 -2.60
CA TYR A 89 -7.34 -13.77 -3.47
C TYR A 89 -6.95 -13.87 -4.95
N LEU A 90 -5.93 -13.13 -5.39
CA LEU A 90 -5.47 -13.18 -6.78
C LEU A 90 -5.03 -14.59 -7.20
N GLU A 91 -4.38 -15.34 -6.31
CA GLU A 91 -4.00 -16.74 -6.58
C GLU A 91 -5.18 -17.69 -6.81
N THR A 92 -6.38 -17.32 -6.34
CA THR A 92 -7.59 -18.12 -6.59
C THR A 92 -8.23 -17.87 -7.95
N ARG A 93 -7.73 -16.88 -8.70
CA ARG A 93 -8.35 -16.40 -9.94
C ARG A 93 -7.71 -17.06 -11.16
N THR A 94 -8.52 -17.68 -12.00
CA THR A 94 -8.04 -18.39 -13.20
C THR A 94 -7.54 -17.45 -14.29
N GLU A 95 -7.98 -16.20 -14.29
CA GLU A 95 -7.53 -15.16 -15.20
C GLU A 95 -6.19 -14.52 -14.83
N VAL A 96 -5.64 -14.82 -13.65
CA VAL A 96 -4.40 -14.25 -13.12
C VAL A 96 -3.21 -15.14 -13.42
N ASP A 97 -2.17 -14.57 -14.02
CA ASP A 97 -0.85 -15.20 -14.06
C ASP A 97 -0.09 -14.89 -12.76
N VAL A 98 -0.08 -15.84 -11.85
CA VAL A 98 0.54 -15.70 -10.53
C VAL A 98 2.05 -15.48 -10.57
N SER A 99 2.71 -15.76 -11.68
CA SER A 99 4.14 -15.51 -11.89
C SER A 99 4.43 -14.07 -12.31
N ARG A 100 3.40 -13.30 -12.69
CA ARG A 100 3.50 -11.94 -13.20
C ARG A 100 2.59 -10.98 -12.46
N ILE A 101 2.73 -10.92 -11.13
CA ILE A 101 2.00 -9.97 -10.29
C ILE A 101 2.92 -8.79 -9.95
N GLY A 102 2.57 -7.59 -10.40
CA GLY A 102 3.22 -6.35 -10.01
C GLY A 102 2.36 -5.55 -9.04
N CYS A 103 2.96 -4.58 -8.36
CA CYS A 103 2.21 -3.63 -7.55
C CYS A 103 2.63 -2.19 -7.82
N THR A 104 1.68 -1.29 -7.68
CA THR A 104 1.90 0.16 -7.78
C THR A 104 0.86 0.91 -6.94
N GLY A 105 1.16 2.17 -6.68
CA GLY A 105 0.26 3.08 -6.01
C GLY A 105 0.94 4.41 -5.76
N ARG A 106 0.15 5.44 -5.47
CA ARG A 106 0.65 6.80 -5.25
C ARG A 106 0.51 7.19 -3.79
N SER A 107 1.46 7.99 -3.25
CA SER A 107 1.44 8.53 -1.89
C SER A 107 1.40 7.39 -0.85
N GLY A 108 0.38 7.29 -0.01
CA GLY A 108 0.19 6.14 0.88
C GLY A 108 0.21 4.80 0.14
N GLY A 109 -0.44 4.72 -1.03
CA GLY A 109 -0.37 3.53 -1.89
C GLY A 109 1.03 3.26 -2.43
N GLY A 110 1.83 4.30 -2.66
CA GLY A 110 3.25 4.17 -2.97
C GLY A 110 4.03 3.56 -1.81
N ALA A 111 3.75 4.00 -0.57
CA ALA A 111 4.34 3.41 0.63
C ALA A 111 4.00 1.92 0.74
N TYR A 112 2.74 1.55 0.57
CA TYR A 112 2.33 0.14 0.64
C TYR A 112 2.95 -0.70 -0.48
N SER A 113 3.21 -0.10 -1.66
CA SER A 113 3.80 -0.82 -2.80
C SER A 113 5.18 -1.36 -2.48
N TRP A 114 6.06 -0.58 -1.88
CA TRP A 114 7.38 -1.10 -1.52
C TRP A 114 7.35 -1.94 -0.24
N TRP A 115 6.44 -1.65 0.73
CA TRP A 115 6.24 -2.50 1.88
C TRP A 115 5.84 -3.92 1.47
N ILE A 116 4.79 -4.07 0.65
CA ILE A 116 4.36 -5.41 0.24
C ILE A 116 5.38 -6.11 -0.63
N ALA A 117 6.07 -5.39 -1.51
CA ALA A 117 7.14 -5.97 -2.30
C ALA A 117 8.32 -6.48 -1.45
N ALA A 118 8.63 -5.78 -0.34
CA ALA A 118 9.66 -6.24 0.59
C ALA A 118 9.23 -7.48 1.39
N LEU A 119 7.95 -7.60 1.71
CA LEU A 119 7.41 -8.63 2.60
C LEU A 119 6.91 -9.89 1.87
N ASP A 120 6.48 -9.76 0.61
CA ASP A 120 5.88 -10.88 -0.12
C ASP A 120 6.59 -11.12 -1.47
N PRO A 121 7.21 -12.29 -1.64
CA PRO A 121 7.95 -12.62 -2.86
C PRO A 121 7.07 -12.80 -4.10
N ARG A 122 5.75 -12.92 -3.96
CA ARG A 122 4.81 -13.02 -5.09
C ARG A 122 4.74 -11.73 -5.92
N ILE A 123 5.13 -10.60 -5.34
CA ILE A 123 5.29 -9.35 -6.11
C ILE A 123 6.55 -9.45 -6.95
N SER A 124 6.39 -9.56 -8.25
CA SER A 124 7.49 -9.70 -9.22
C SER A 124 8.13 -8.35 -9.61
N VAL A 125 7.39 -7.25 -9.49
CA VAL A 125 7.87 -5.88 -9.75
C VAL A 125 7.06 -4.88 -8.93
N ALA A 126 7.72 -3.84 -8.42
CA ALA A 126 7.03 -2.76 -7.70
C ALA A 126 7.40 -1.39 -8.27
N VAL A 127 6.38 -0.53 -8.40
CA VAL A 127 6.52 0.85 -8.88
C VAL A 127 5.85 1.80 -7.87
N PRO A 128 6.51 2.10 -6.75
CA PRO A 128 5.98 3.05 -5.77
C PRO A 128 6.07 4.49 -6.31
N VAL A 129 4.95 5.20 -6.31
CA VAL A 129 4.91 6.59 -6.78
C VAL A 129 4.75 7.53 -5.59
N ALA A 130 5.76 8.40 -5.36
CA ALA A 130 5.76 9.40 -4.29
C ALA A 130 5.44 8.80 -2.90
N GLY A 131 5.97 7.62 -2.61
CA GLY A 131 5.69 6.89 -1.37
C GLY A 131 6.92 6.30 -0.69
N ILE A 132 8.12 6.66 -1.14
CA ILE A 132 9.39 6.22 -0.55
C ILE A 132 10.26 7.41 -0.19
N THR A 133 10.94 7.31 0.94
CA THR A 133 11.88 8.32 1.46
C THR A 133 12.85 7.62 2.42
N ASP A 134 13.60 8.37 3.21
CA ASP A 134 14.34 7.88 4.37
C ASP A 134 13.82 8.50 5.68
N LEU A 135 14.25 7.99 6.82
CA LEU A 135 13.82 8.50 8.12
C LEU A 135 14.31 9.93 8.36
N ARG A 136 15.46 10.31 7.80
CA ARG A 136 15.94 11.68 7.92
C ARG A 136 14.99 12.66 7.23
N ASN A 137 14.68 12.41 5.95
CA ASN A 137 13.74 13.26 5.22
C ASN A 137 12.35 13.24 5.83
N HIS A 138 11.92 12.08 6.31
CA HIS A 138 10.57 11.94 6.88
C HIS A 138 10.42 12.69 8.21
N VAL A 139 11.38 12.55 9.12
CA VAL A 139 11.27 13.01 10.51
C VAL A 139 12.04 14.30 10.77
N ILE A 140 13.27 14.44 10.25
CA ILE A 140 14.14 15.57 10.55
C ILE A 140 13.88 16.74 9.60
N ASP A 141 13.81 16.45 8.30
CA ASP A 141 13.67 17.47 7.27
C ASP A 141 12.18 17.82 7.00
N ASP A 142 11.26 17.12 7.66
CA ASP A 142 9.78 17.28 7.55
C ASP A 142 9.25 17.28 6.10
N CYS A 143 9.89 16.47 5.25
CA CYS A 143 9.51 16.39 3.83
C CYS A 143 8.19 15.64 3.58
N VAL A 144 7.72 14.86 4.56
CA VAL A 144 6.44 14.16 4.49
C VAL A 144 5.46 14.83 5.44
N SER A 145 4.65 15.74 4.92
CA SER A 145 3.67 16.48 5.70
C SER A 145 2.70 15.55 6.41
N GLY A 146 2.53 15.78 7.71
CA GLY A 146 1.55 15.11 8.54
C GLY A 146 1.91 13.68 8.95
N HIS A 147 3.16 13.27 8.80
CA HIS A 147 3.72 11.99 9.29
C HIS A 147 2.71 10.84 9.21
N CYS A 148 2.42 10.38 8.00
CA CYS A 148 1.41 9.35 7.79
C CYS A 148 1.74 8.06 8.55
N ASP A 149 0.77 7.54 9.29
CA ASP A 149 0.89 6.30 10.05
C ASP A 149 1.29 5.09 9.18
N CYS A 150 1.07 5.17 7.86
CA CYS A 150 1.50 4.15 6.90
C CYS A 150 3.03 4.04 6.76
N MET A 151 3.77 5.02 7.26
CA MET A 151 5.24 5.01 7.30
C MET A 151 5.78 4.54 8.66
N TYR A 152 4.93 4.37 9.68
CA TYR A 152 5.38 3.89 10.99
C TYR A 152 5.34 2.37 11.10
N PHE A 153 6.38 1.82 11.70
CA PHE A 153 6.48 0.41 12.04
C PHE A 153 7.19 0.22 13.38
N VAL A 154 7.03 -0.95 13.99
CA VAL A 154 7.74 -1.29 15.22
C VAL A 154 9.20 -1.59 14.86
N ASN A 155 10.04 -0.59 14.97
CA ASN A 155 11.42 -0.61 14.45
C ASN A 155 12.45 -1.03 15.53
N GLN A 156 12.30 -2.23 16.05
CA GLN A 156 13.22 -2.78 17.07
C GLN A 156 14.66 -3.00 16.55
N PHE A 157 14.85 -3.04 15.24
CA PHE A 157 16.16 -3.23 14.59
C PHE A 157 16.84 -1.93 14.19
N ALA A 158 16.19 -0.79 14.45
CA ALA A 158 16.67 0.54 14.04
C ALA A 158 17.00 0.63 12.52
N TRP A 159 16.14 0.04 11.68
CA TRP A 159 16.30 0.10 10.23
C TRP A 159 15.69 1.38 9.67
N ASP A 160 16.34 1.90 8.63
CA ASP A 160 15.77 2.93 7.79
C ASP A 160 14.99 2.32 6.62
N TYR A 161 14.09 3.08 6.00
CA TYR A 161 13.26 2.63 4.88
C TYR A 161 14.08 2.08 3.69
N PRO A 162 15.19 2.70 3.26
CA PRO A 162 16.05 2.13 2.23
C PRO A 162 16.52 0.70 2.56
N ARG A 163 16.76 0.42 3.84
CA ARG A 163 17.15 -0.93 4.28
C ARG A 163 16.04 -1.95 4.05
N VAL A 164 14.80 -1.57 4.31
CA VAL A 164 13.64 -2.43 4.04
C VAL A 164 13.43 -2.58 2.53
N ALA A 165 13.53 -1.49 1.77
CA ALA A 165 13.41 -1.52 0.32
C ALA A 165 14.44 -2.45 -0.36
N GLN A 166 15.64 -2.59 0.20
CA GLN A 166 16.65 -3.55 -0.26
C GLN A 166 16.17 -5.01 -0.23
N MET A 167 15.18 -5.35 0.61
CA MET A 167 14.61 -6.70 0.65
C MET A 167 13.85 -7.07 -0.64
N VAL A 168 13.53 -6.10 -1.48
CA VAL A 168 12.91 -6.36 -2.78
C VAL A 168 13.88 -7.02 -3.75
N ALA A 169 15.17 -6.75 -3.63
CA ALA A 169 16.18 -7.31 -4.52
C ALA A 169 16.16 -8.87 -4.52
N PRO A 170 16.38 -9.52 -5.67
CA PRO A 170 16.79 -8.96 -6.97
C PRO A 170 15.62 -8.53 -7.86
N ARG A 171 14.39 -8.47 -7.34
CA ARG A 171 13.21 -8.08 -8.10
C ARG A 171 13.24 -6.58 -8.42
N PRO A 172 12.74 -6.15 -9.59
CA PRO A 172 12.73 -4.75 -9.97
C PRO A 172 11.92 -3.88 -8.98
N LEU A 173 12.53 -2.78 -8.55
CA LEU A 173 11.90 -1.68 -7.82
C LEU A 173 12.26 -0.38 -8.57
N MET A 174 11.22 0.33 -9.09
CA MET A 174 11.40 1.49 -9.98
C MET A 174 10.84 2.77 -9.37
#